data_59be3dea35543afaad1b56261d1e7390
#
_entry.id   59be3dea35543afaad1b56261d1e7390
#
_cell.length_a   1.000
_cell.length_b   1.000
_cell.length_c   1.000
_cell.angle_alpha   90.00
_cell.angle_beta   90.00
_cell.angle_gamma   90.00
#
_symmetry.space_group_name_H-M   'P 1'
#
loop_
_entity.id
_entity.type
_entity.pdbx_description
1 polymer ?
#
loop_
_entity_poly.entity_id
_entity_poly.type
_entity_poly.pdbx_seq_one_letter_code
_entity_poly.pdbx_strand_id
1 'polypeptide(L)' 'RNIEVDFYLDEGHKAIQVSYSLKDPETRKREVNALLKLAENVAVDDLCIITRDEEEMIVEGEKTIRVVPVWRWLLDDEG' A
#
# COMPACT_ATOMS: atom_id res chain seq x y z
N ARG A 1 15.76 0.69 13.38
CA ARG A 1 15.51 1.17 12.06
C ARG A 1 14.05 1.45 11.78
N ASN A 2 13.81 2.48 11.02
CA ASN A 2 12.46 2.94 10.79
C ASN A 2 11.78 2.20 9.65
N ILE A 3 10.50 1.98 9.82
CA ILE A 3 9.66 1.46 8.77
C ILE A 3 8.71 2.60 8.45
N GLU A 4 8.79 3.08 7.22
CA GLU A 4 8.06 4.28 6.84
C GLU A 4 6.83 3.92 6.03
N VAL A 5 5.72 3.81 6.73
CA VAL A 5 4.43 3.60 6.10
C VAL A 5 3.57 4.79 6.50
N ASP A 6 2.86 5.36 5.52
CA ASP A 6 2.10 6.57 5.77
C ASP A 6 1.00 6.36 6.80
N PHE A 7 0.28 5.26 6.68
CA PHE A 7 -0.80 4.96 7.62
C PHE A 7 -0.84 3.48 7.95
N TYR A 8 -0.97 3.18 9.21
CA TYR A 8 -1.19 1.82 9.64
C TYR A 8 -2.42 1.81 10.52
N LEU A 9 -3.44 1.09 10.09
CA LEU A 9 -4.71 1.03 10.80
C LEU A 9 -4.81 -0.31 11.49
N ASP A 10 -4.57 -0.29 12.79
CA ASP A 10 -4.51 -1.50 13.57
C ASP A 10 -5.82 -2.26 13.59
N GLU A 11 -6.91 -1.52 13.61
CA GLU A 11 -8.24 -2.10 13.67
C GLU A 11 -8.53 -3.04 12.52
N GLY A 12 -8.12 -2.70 11.33
CA GLY A 12 -8.34 -3.54 10.17
C GLY A 12 -7.10 -4.21 9.67
N HIS A 13 -6.00 -4.10 10.43
CA HIS A 13 -4.71 -4.62 10.02
C HIS A 13 -4.36 -4.14 8.60
N LYS A 14 -4.52 -2.85 8.37
CA LYS A 14 -4.29 -2.25 7.05
C LYS A 14 -3.06 -1.38 7.09
N ALA A 15 -2.24 -1.46 6.05
CA ALA A 15 -1.11 -0.57 5.86
C ALA A 15 -1.30 0.15 4.55
N ILE A 16 -1.20 1.47 4.57
CA ILE A 16 -1.52 2.31 3.42
C ILE A 16 -0.38 3.25 3.13
N GLN A 17 0.07 3.25 1.88
CA GLN A 17 0.99 4.24 1.37
C GLN A 17 0.24 5.15 0.41
N VAL A 18 0.67 6.40 0.33
CA VAL A 18 0.08 7.35 -0.60
C VAL A 18 1.18 7.80 -1.53
N SER A 19 0.98 7.63 -2.82
CA SER A 19 1.95 8.04 -3.82
C SER A 19 1.21 8.57 -5.03
N TYR A 20 1.65 9.71 -5.55
CA TYR A 20 0.99 10.28 -6.71
C TYR A 20 0.98 9.29 -7.87
N SER A 21 2.11 8.60 -8.06
CA SER A 21 2.26 7.69 -9.18
C SER A 21 3.33 6.67 -8.85
N LEU A 22 3.20 5.48 -9.42
CA LEU A 22 4.21 4.44 -9.30
C LEU A 22 4.93 4.20 -10.62
N LYS A 23 4.87 5.18 -11.54
CA LYS A 23 5.52 5.01 -12.82
C LYS A 23 7.03 5.06 -12.72
N ASP A 24 7.56 5.81 -11.76
CA ASP A 24 8.99 5.84 -11.53
C ASP A 24 9.42 4.56 -10.83
N PRO A 25 10.34 3.77 -11.41
CA PRO A 25 10.70 2.48 -10.83
C PRO A 25 11.27 2.58 -9.43
N GLU A 26 12.00 3.63 -9.12
CA GLU A 26 12.56 3.78 -7.78
C GLU A 26 11.51 4.11 -6.76
N THR A 27 10.56 4.95 -7.14
CA THR A 27 9.44 5.26 -6.26
C THR A 27 8.63 4.00 -5.99
N ARG A 28 8.33 3.25 -7.05
CA ARG A 28 7.58 2.02 -6.93
C ARG A 28 8.27 1.05 -5.97
N LYS A 29 9.57 0.87 -6.16
CA LYS A 29 10.33 -0.06 -5.33
C LYS A 29 10.32 0.38 -3.87
N ARG A 30 10.49 1.66 -3.63
CA ARG A 30 10.53 2.18 -2.27
C ARG A 30 9.19 1.99 -1.56
N GLU A 31 8.08 2.31 -2.25
CA GLU A 31 6.78 2.18 -1.63
C GLU A 31 6.42 0.72 -1.37
N VAL A 32 6.71 -0.14 -2.33
CA VAL A 32 6.43 -1.56 -2.17
C VAL A 32 7.25 -2.15 -1.04
N ASN A 33 8.55 -1.82 -1.01
CA ASN A 33 9.42 -2.37 0.03
C ASN A 33 9.02 -1.92 1.43
N ALA A 34 8.54 -0.69 1.56
CA ALA A 34 8.11 -0.21 2.86
C ALA A 34 6.94 -1.03 3.39
N LEU A 35 5.98 -1.34 2.52
CA LEU A 35 4.84 -2.15 2.93
C LEU A 35 5.24 -3.58 3.27
N LEU A 36 6.11 -4.16 2.45
CA LEU A 36 6.55 -5.52 2.70
C LEU A 36 7.33 -5.63 3.99
N LYS A 37 8.15 -4.62 4.27
CA LYS A 37 8.93 -4.62 5.50
C LYS A 37 8.02 -4.50 6.71
N LEU A 38 6.99 -3.67 6.64
CA LEU A 38 6.05 -3.56 7.73
C LEU A 38 5.36 -4.91 7.97
N ALA A 39 4.99 -5.58 6.89
CA ALA A 39 4.28 -6.85 6.99
C ALA A 39 5.12 -7.94 7.63
N GLU A 40 6.45 -7.79 7.62
CA GLU A 40 7.31 -8.74 8.29
C GLU A 40 7.30 -8.56 9.80
N ASN A 41 6.89 -7.39 10.26
CA ASN A 41 6.98 -7.04 11.67
C ASN A 41 5.65 -7.00 12.39
N VAL A 42 4.58 -6.79 11.67
CA VAL A 42 3.25 -6.74 12.28
C VAL A 42 2.28 -7.51 11.40
N ALA A 43 1.17 -7.91 12.01
CA ALA A 43 0.13 -8.63 11.27
C ALA A 43 -0.63 -7.63 10.43
N VAL A 44 -0.54 -7.79 9.10
CA VAL A 44 -1.21 -6.92 8.16
C VAL A 44 -1.94 -7.79 7.16
N ASP A 45 -3.24 -7.53 7.02
CA ASP A 45 -4.07 -8.28 6.09
C ASP A 45 -4.28 -7.56 4.78
N ASP A 46 -4.11 -6.25 4.77
CA ASP A 46 -4.43 -5.44 3.60
C ASP A 46 -3.29 -4.45 3.36
N LEU A 47 -2.59 -4.64 2.25
CA LEU A 47 -1.51 -3.74 1.84
C LEU A 47 -2.01 -2.94 0.65
N CYS A 48 -1.94 -1.62 0.76
CA CYS A 48 -2.55 -0.76 -0.23
C CYS A 48 -1.67 0.45 -0.55
N ILE A 49 -1.60 0.81 -1.82
CA ILE A 49 -0.97 2.06 -2.25
C ILE A 49 -2.04 2.87 -2.96
N ILE A 50 -2.32 4.05 -2.44
CA ILE A 50 -3.29 4.95 -3.03
C ILE A 50 -2.57 5.87 -3.98
N THR A 51 -3.01 5.93 -5.23
CA THR A 51 -2.42 6.77 -6.25
C THR A 51 -3.45 7.75 -6.79
N ARG A 52 -3.00 8.64 -7.66
CA ARG A 52 -3.93 9.54 -8.30
C ARG A 52 -4.91 8.79 -9.20
N ASP A 53 -4.36 7.95 -10.11
CA ASP A 53 -5.23 7.31 -11.10
C ASP A 53 -4.72 5.97 -11.60
N GLU A 54 -3.87 5.30 -10.82
CA GLU A 54 -3.33 4.00 -11.23
C GLU A 54 -4.00 2.88 -10.46
N GLU A 55 -4.15 1.76 -11.12
CA GLU A 55 -4.82 0.62 -10.53
C GLU A 55 -4.14 -0.66 -10.98
N GLU A 56 -3.66 -1.46 -10.03
CA GLU A 56 -3.07 -2.75 -10.36
C GLU A 56 -2.93 -3.58 -9.08
N MET A 57 -2.58 -4.84 -9.26
CA MET A 57 -2.28 -5.72 -8.13
C MET A 57 -0.83 -6.12 -8.27
N ILE A 58 -0.05 -5.85 -7.22
CA ILE A 58 1.36 -6.22 -7.20
C ILE A 58 1.51 -7.45 -6.32
N VAL A 59 2.05 -8.52 -6.90
CA VAL A 59 2.24 -9.77 -6.16
C VAL A 59 3.73 -9.95 -5.91
N GLU A 60 4.09 -10.06 -4.61
CA GLU A 60 5.46 -10.27 -4.22
C GLU A 60 5.49 -11.44 -3.26
N GLY A 61 5.93 -12.60 -3.77
CA GLY A 61 5.90 -13.82 -2.96
C GLY A 61 4.48 -14.16 -2.60
N GLU A 62 4.22 -14.24 -1.30
CA GLU A 62 2.88 -14.57 -0.83
C GLU A 62 2.06 -13.33 -0.49
N LYS A 63 2.62 -12.15 -0.73
CA LYS A 63 1.93 -10.92 -0.39
C LYS A 63 1.35 -10.29 -1.64
N THR A 64 0.22 -9.62 -1.49
CA THR A 64 -0.40 -8.89 -2.57
C THR A 64 -0.65 -7.47 -2.11
N ILE A 65 -0.27 -6.52 -2.96
CA ILE A 65 -0.45 -5.11 -2.67
C ILE A 65 -1.45 -4.56 -3.68
N ARG A 66 -2.52 -3.94 -3.17
CA ARG A 66 -3.51 -3.31 -4.02
C ARG A 66 -3.06 -1.90 -4.33
N VAL A 67 -3.00 -1.55 -5.61
CA VAL A 67 -2.77 -0.18 -6.02
C VAL A 67 -4.10 0.34 -6.53
N VAL A 68 -4.60 1.40 -5.91
CA VAL A 68 -5.93 1.91 -6.25
C VAL A 68 -5.89 3.41 -6.44
N PRO A 69 -6.72 3.94 -7.33
CA PRO A 69 -6.82 5.39 -7.45
C PRO A 69 -7.61 5.94 -6.27
N VAL A 70 -7.28 7.18 -5.89
CA VAL A 70 -7.86 7.76 -4.68
C VAL A 70 -9.39 7.79 -4.74
N TRP A 71 -9.95 8.06 -5.93
CA TRP A 71 -11.41 8.15 -6.02
C TRP A 71 -12.06 6.80 -5.71
N ARG A 72 -11.45 5.70 -6.14
CA ARG A 72 -12.00 4.39 -5.85
C ARG A 72 -11.84 4.05 -4.38
N TRP A 73 -10.68 4.38 -3.81
CA TRP A 73 -10.45 4.11 -2.40
C TRP A 73 -11.50 4.81 -1.52
N LEU A 74 -11.81 6.06 -1.87
CA LEU A 74 -12.80 6.81 -1.11
C LEU A 74 -14.18 6.17 -1.19
N LEU A 75 -14.53 5.64 -2.34
CA LEU A 75 -15.83 5.00 -2.51
C LEU A 75 -15.92 3.66 -1.80
N ASP A 76 -14.86 2.87 -1.93
CA ASP A 76 -14.88 1.52 -1.38
C ASP A 76 -14.79 1.49 0.13
N ASP A 77 -13.98 2.38 0.69
CA ASP A 77 -13.74 2.36 2.12
C ASP A 77 -14.78 3.10 2.93
N GLU A 78 -15.69 3.69 2.25
CA GLU A 78 -16.80 4.33 2.93
C GLU A 78 -17.87 3.37 3.34
N GLY A 79 -17.93 2.33 2.59
CA GLY A 79 -18.98 1.36 2.73
C GLY A 79 -18.89 0.49 3.93
#